data_fc9adccb9b213e4bbed56099c2846cef
#
_entry.id   fc9adccb9b213e4bbed56099c2846cef
#
_cell.length_a   1.000
_cell.length_b   1.000
_cell.length_c   1.000
_cell.angle_alpha   90.00
_cell.angle_beta   90.00
_cell.angle_gamma   90.00
#
_symmetry.space_group_name_H-M   'P 1'
#
loop_
_entity.id
_entity.type
_entity.pdbx_description
1 polymer ?
#
loop_
_entity_poly.entity_id
_entity_poly.type
_entity_poly.pdbx_seq_one_letter_code
_entity_poly.pdbx_strand_id
1 'polypeptide(L)'
;MTRHIRSLAGAITFGALAALLTGTPAAHAAPPALGGIQSVDQTLVRSGEDGRGAERISGTDRYETANALAYEIFRDPVRTVFLASGETFPDALSGSVAAGAANAPVLLTQRDSISDNTLERISRMGADRVVILGGPSSVSPVVQNALLARGLTVDRIGGADRYEVSAAIAGATFNTAPVVFVASGELAADSLSAGAGAGKDSPVLLTQKDTVPQVVLDRIRALQPGRIVVVGGVNTVAETAVQQLNAVATVVRVSGADRYATSAAVADLAFSGQRGGTVYIASGQQFPDALTASAAAIRQDSPVLLVQDRAIPSSVAATLETLEPDRVIVLGGPLTISDDVVDQLSRYEVIRTR
;
A
#
# COMPACT_ATOMS: atom_id res chain seq x y z
N MET A 1 -31.47 9.56 36.21
CA MET A 1 -30.36 10.54 36.11
C MET A 1 -29.48 10.12 34.96
N THR A 2 -29.81 10.62 33.79
CA THR A 2 -29.18 10.25 32.49
C THR A 2 -28.10 11.28 32.16
N ARG A 3 -26.83 10.91 32.17
CA ARG A 3 -25.74 11.79 31.74
C ARG A 3 -25.41 11.51 30.28
N HIS A 4 -25.74 12.47 29.43
CA HIS A 4 -25.26 12.55 28.03
C HIS A 4 -23.75 12.78 28.01
N ILE A 5 -23.03 11.87 27.38
CA ILE A 5 -21.63 12.08 26.97
C ILE A 5 -21.68 12.73 25.59
N ARG A 6 -21.36 14.03 25.56
CA ARG A 6 -21.16 14.77 24.31
C ARG A 6 -19.83 14.29 23.64
N SER A 7 -19.95 13.80 22.43
CA SER A 7 -18.84 13.56 21.50
C SER A 7 -18.16 14.90 21.19
N LEU A 8 -16.90 15.05 21.62
CA LEU A 8 -16.00 16.08 21.12
C LEU A 8 -15.33 15.53 19.86
N ALA A 9 -15.88 15.89 18.70
CA ALA A 9 -15.17 15.77 17.44
C ALA A 9 -14.07 16.84 17.42
N GLY A 10 -12.86 16.48 17.84
CA GLY A 10 -11.67 17.28 17.64
C GLY A 10 -11.29 17.24 16.17
N ALA A 11 -11.34 18.39 15.48
CA ALA A 11 -10.76 18.56 14.15
C ALA A 11 -9.25 18.34 14.27
N ILE A 12 -8.77 17.18 13.81
CA ILE A 12 -7.34 16.88 13.70
C ILE A 12 -6.82 17.63 12.48
N THR A 13 -6.04 18.66 12.70
CA THR A 13 -5.30 19.36 11.64
C THR A 13 -4.26 18.42 11.06
N PHE A 14 -4.39 18.10 9.79
CA PHE A 14 -3.39 17.36 9.00
C PHE A 14 -2.04 18.08 9.08
N GLY A 15 -1.04 17.40 9.63
CA GLY A 15 0.32 17.95 9.76
C GLY A 15 1.10 18.02 8.44
N ALA A 16 2.38 18.28 8.51
CA ALA A 16 3.31 18.72 7.47
C ALA A 16 3.12 18.20 6.01
N LEU A 17 2.55 16.99 5.79
CA LEU A 17 2.27 16.49 4.45
C LEU A 17 1.05 17.22 3.83
N ALA A 18 0.07 17.65 4.63
CA ALA A 18 -1.02 18.50 4.15
C ALA A 18 -0.50 19.89 3.71
N ALA A 19 0.48 20.45 4.40
CA ALA A 19 1.14 21.67 3.98
C ALA A 19 1.98 21.51 2.69
N LEU A 20 2.55 20.30 2.51
CA LEU A 20 3.22 19.90 1.28
C LEU A 20 2.23 19.61 0.12
N LEU A 21 0.95 19.29 0.41
CA LEU A 21 -0.06 18.94 -0.58
C LEU A 21 -0.97 20.11 -1.03
N THR A 22 -0.96 21.29 -0.34
CA THR A 22 -1.88 22.42 -0.58
C THR A 22 -1.28 23.63 -1.29
N GLY A 23 -0.23 23.46 -2.08
CA GLY A 23 0.34 24.57 -2.90
C GLY A 23 -0.72 25.24 -3.79
N THR A 24 -0.82 26.57 -3.76
CA THR A 24 -1.70 27.38 -4.60
C THR A 24 -1.43 27.13 -6.09
N PRO A 25 -2.46 27.06 -6.96
CA PRO A 25 -2.26 26.75 -8.38
C PRO A 25 -1.58 27.94 -9.08
N ALA A 26 -0.36 27.74 -9.57
CA ALA A 26 0.17 28.54 -10.65
C ALA A 26 -0.49 28.07 -11.96
N ALA A 27 -1.03 28.99 -12.74
CA ALA A 27 -1.62 28.69 -14.04
C ALA A 27 -0.52 28.10 -14.96
N HIS A 28 -0.63 26.80 -15.27
CA HIS A 28 0.28 26.13 -16.19
C HIS A 28 -0.37 26.05 -17.57
N ALA A 29 0.40 26.41 -18.59
CA ALA A 29 0.04 26.16 -19.99
C ALA A 29 -0.09 24.66 -20.22
N ALA A 30 -1.08 24.25 -21.03
CA ALA A 30 -1.28 22.85 -21.41
C ALA A 30 -0.02 22.29 -22.08
N PRO A 31 0.42 21.08 -21.72
CA PRO A 31 1.57 20.43 -22.36
C PRO A 31 1.24 20.12 -23.82
N PRO A 32 2.25 20.13 -24.72
CA PRO A 32 2.05 19.81 -26.12
C PRO A 32 1.52 18.39 -26.30
N ALA A 33 0.58 18.20 -27.23
CA ALA A 33 0.01 16.91 -27.58
C ALA A 33 1.14 15.96 -28.05
N LEU A 34 1.37 14.89 -27.33
CA LEU A 34 2.29 13.84 -27.71
C LEU A 34 1.66 12.99 -28.81
N GLY A 35 2.32 12.95 -29.97
CA GLY A 35 1.93 12.13 -31.12
C GLY A 35 1.92 10.64 -30.77
N GLY A 36 0.89 9.98 -31.31
CA GLY A 36 0.53 8.58 -31.29
C GLY A 36 1.58 7.56 -30.85
N ILE A 37 1.62 7.25 -29.57
CA ILE A 37 2.16 5.99 -29.05
C ILE A 37 0.98 5.03 -28.93
N GLN A 38 1.11 3.84 -29.51
CA GLN A 38 0.10 2.80 -29.46
C GLN A 38 -0.36 2.57 -28.01
N SER A 39 -1.67 2.54 -27.82
CA SER A 39 -2.31 2.23 -26.54
C SER A 39 -1.70 0.95 -25.99
N VAL A 40 -0.96 1.04 -24.89
CA VAL A 40 -0.57 -0.14 -24.12
C VAL A 40 -1.88 -0.74 -23.66
N ASP A 41 -2.20 -1.92 -24.18
CA ASP A 41 -3.40 -2.70 -23.88
C ASP A 41 -3.31 -3.11 -22.41
N GLN A 42 -3.86 -2.27 -21.53
CA GLN A 42 -3.92 -2.53 -20.09
C GLN A 42 -5.14 -3.39 -19.86
N THR A 43 -4.90 -4.67 -19.72
CA THR A 43 -5.97 -5.65 -19.70
C THR A 43 -6.48 -5.84 -18.27
N LEU A 44 -7.62 -5.22 -17.96
CA LEU A 44 -8.49 -5.72 -16.92
C LEU A 44 -9.16 -6.98 -17.49
N VAL A 45 -8.73 -8.15 -17.09
CA VAL A 45 -9.33 -9.41 -17.49
C VAL A 45 -10.24 -9.91 -16.36
N ARG A 46 -11.52 -10.10 -16.65
CA ARG A 46 -12.46 -10.76 -15.75
C ARG A 46 -12.50 -12.25 -16.07
N SER A 47 -12.40 -13.10 -15.06
CA SER A 47 -12.66 -14.51 -15.20
C SER A 47 -14.18 -14.73 -15.19
N GLY A 48 -14.69 -15.42 -16.21
CA GLY A 48 -16.12 -15.77 -16.33
C GLY A 48 -16.72 -15.38 -17.67
N GLU A 49 -17.49 -16.28 -18.26
CA GLU A 49 -18.14 -16.09 -19.58
C GLU A 49 -19.13 -14.89 -19.59
N ASP A 50 -19.61 -14.47 -18.41
CA ASP A 50 -20.58 -13.38 -18.25
C ASP A 50 -19.93 -12.03 -17.89
N GLY A 51 -18.59 -11.91 -17.89
CA GLY A 51 -17.87 -10.73 -17.38
C GLY A 51 -18.03 -10.55 -15.87
N ARG A 52 -18.40 -11.59 -15.15
CA ARG A 52 -18.52 -11.71 -13.69
C ARG A 52 -17.37 -12.55 -13.16
N GLY A 53 -17.01 -12.33 -11.89
CA GLY A 53 -15.96 -13.08 -11.24
C GLY A 53 -14.72 -12.24 -10.97
N ALA A 54 -13.74 -12.87 -10.35
CA ALA A 54 -12.52 -12.20 -9.90
C ALA A 54 -11.82 -11.49 -11.07
N GLU A 55 -11.43 -10.25 -10.84
CA GLU A 55 -10.79 -9.40 -11.82
C GLU A 55 -9.27 -9.48 -11.68
N ARG A 56 -8.56 -9.70 -12.78
CA ARG A 56 -7.10 -9.65 -12.78
C ARG A 56 -6.63 -8.28 -13.24
N ILE A 57 -5.74 -7.65 -12.46
CA ILE A 57 -4.97 -6.47 -12.85
C ILE A 57 -3.51 -6.88 -12.98
N SER A 58 -2.96 -6.81 -14.18
CA SER A 58 -1.57 -7.17 -14.45
C SER A 58 -1.00 -6.35 -15.60
N GLY A 59 0.31 -6.28 -15.67
CA GLY A 59 1.08 -5.77 -16.79
C GLY A 59 2.15 -6.77 -17.19
N THR A 60 2.99 -6.41 -18.14
CA THR A 60 4.13 -7.24 -18.58
C THR A 60 5.20 -7.43 -17.50
N ASP A 61 5.24 -6.49 -16.55
CA ASP A 61 6.12 -6.51 -15.39
C ASP A 61 5.46 -5.75 -14.20
N ARG A 62 6.18 -5.65 -13.08
CA ARG A 62 5.73 -4.95 -11.86
C ARG A 62 5.46 -3.46 -12.07
N TYR A 63 6.19 -2.81 -12.99
CA TYR A 63 6.02 -1.38 -13.29
C TYR A 63 4.70 -1.16 -14.03
N GLU A 64 4.42 -2.00 -15.03
CA GLU A 64 3.15 -1.97 -15.76
C GLU A 64 1.98 -2.44 -14.90
N THR A 65 2.18 -3.42 -14.02
CA THR A 65 1.14 -3.82 -13.04
C THR A 65 0.78 -2.64 -12.12
N ALA A 66 1.79 -1.89 -11.62
CA ALA A 66 1.55 -0.69 -10.83
C ALA A 66 0.82 0.42 -11.62
N ASN A 67 1.21 0.62 -12.89
CA ASN A 67 0.53 1.56 -13.80
C ASN A 67 -0.91 1.16 -14.06
N ALA A 68 -1.20 -0.14 -14.25
CA ALA A 68 -2.54 -0.67 -14.47
C ALA A 68 -3.42 -0.50 -13.21
N LEU A 69 -2.89 -0.85 -12.04
CA LEU A 69 -3.58 -0.68 -10.76
C LEU A 69 -3.93 0.79 -10.50
N ALA A 70 -2.98 1.70 -10.73
CA ALA A 70 -3.21 3.12 -10.59
C ALA A 70 -4.31 3.62 -11.51
N TYR A 71 -4.34 3.16 -12.77
CA TYR A 71 -5.39 3.52 -13.74
C TYR A 71 -6.77 3.05 -13.31
N GLU A 72 -6.88 1.81 -12.86
CA GLU A 72 -8.17 1.21 -12.51
C GLU A 72 -8.76 1.80 -11.22
N ILE A 73 -7.91 2.11 -10.24
CA ILE A 73 -8.38 2.49 -8.91
C ILE A 73 -8.42 4.01 -8.72
N PHE A 74 -7.50 4.75 -9.34
CA PHE A 74 -7.39 6.21 -9.19
C PHE A 74 -7.87 6.91 -10.47
N ARG A 75 -9.15 6.72 -10.81
CA ARG A 75 -9.77 7.23 -12.06
C ARG A 75 -9.96 8.73 -12.07
N ASP A 76 -10.11 9.35 -10.90
CA ASP A 76 -10.19 10.81 -10.76
C ASP A 76 -8.79 11.42 -10.91
N PRO A 77 -8.68 12.65 -11.41
CA PRO A 77 -7.42 13.37 -11.45
C PRO A 77 -6.77 13.43 -10.07
N VAL A 78 -5.50 13.06 -9.99
CA VAL A 78 -4.71 13.13 -8.76
C VAL A 78 -3.61 14.16 -8.91
N ARG A 79 -3.43 15.04 -7.91
CA ARG A 79 -2.36 16.04 -7.96
C ARG A 79 -0.99 15.46 -7.62
N THR A 80 -0.95 14.42 -6.83
CA THR A 80 0.28 13.83 -6.32
C THR A 80 0.34 12.35 -6.65
N VAL A 81 1.50 11.90 -7.09
CA VAL A 81 1.85 10.49 -7.26
C VAL A 81 3.05 10.19 -6.36
N PHE A 82 3.02 9.06 -5.68
CA PHE A 82 4.18 8.52 -4.98
C PHE A 82 4.96 7.60 -5.91
N LEU A 83 6.28 7.70 -5.91
CA LEU A 83 7.17 6.91 -6.77
C LEU A 83 8.18 6.17 -5.92
N ALA A 84 8.21 4.84 -6.02
CA ALA A 84 9.12 3.99 -5.27
C ALA A 84 9.95 3.10 -6.21
N SER A 85 11.05 2.52 -5.67
CA SER A 85 11.79 1.50 -6.40
C SER A 85 10.95 0.23 -6.53
N GLY A 86 10.88 -0.33 -7.75
CA GLY A 86 10.35 -1.67 -8.00
C GLY A 86 11.39 -2.78 -7.82
N GLU A 87 12.65 -2.45 -7.57
CA GLU A 87 13.75 -3.42 -7.37
C GLU A 87 13.88 -3.81 -5.89
N THR A 88 13.48 -2.91 -4.97
CA THR A 88 13.48 -3.13 -3.52
C THR A 88 12.10 -2.84 -2.95
N PHE A 89 11.68 -3.58 -1.91
CA PHE A 89 10.31 -3.50 -1.41
C PHE A 89 10.06 -2.52 -0.26
N PRO A 90 11.02 -2.20 0.64
CA PRO A 90 10.69 -1.57 1.91
C PRO A 90 10.07 -0.18 1.78
N ASP A 91 10.59 0.63 0.85
CA ASP A 91 10.16 2.01 0.67
C ASP A 91 8.74 2.08 0.07
N ALA A 92 8.44 1.17 -0.86
CA ALA A 92 7.10 1.06 -1.45
C ALA A 92 6.06 0.63 -0.40
N LEU A 93 6.41 -0.30 0.52
CA LEU A 93 5.48 -0.81 1.52
C LEU A 93 5.08 0.25 2.55
N SER A 94 6.05 0.89 3.18
CA SER A 94 5.76 1.97 4.14
C SER A 94 5.13 3.19 3.45
N GLY A 95 5.58 3.49 2.23
CA GLY A 95 5.06 4.61 1.43
C GLY A 95 3.66 4.40 0.89
N SER A 96 3.24 3.15 0.65
CA SER A 96 1.86 2.87 0.20
C SER A 96 0.80 3.32 1.21
N VAL A 97 1.12 3.27 2.51
CA VAL A 97 0.22 3.80 3.54
C VAL A 97 0.11 5.33 3.46
N ALA A 98 1.24 6.02 3.30
CA ALA A 98 1.24 7.47 3.13
C ALA A 98 0.49 7.90 1.86
N ALA A 99 0.68 7.15 0.77
CA ALA A 99 -0.04 7.39 -0.49
C ALA A 99 -1.54 7.16 -0.32
N GLY A 100 -1.95 6.06 0.32
CA GLY A 100 -3.36 5.77 0.64
C GLY A 100 -3.99 6.85 1.51
N ALA A 101 -3.30 7.32 2.55
CA ALA A 101 -3.74 8.44 3.41
C ALA A 101 -3.90 9.75 2.62
N ALA A 102 -3.04 9.98 1.61
CA ALA A 102 -3.12 11.13 0.71
C ALA A 102 -4.10 10.92 -0.47
N ASN A 103 -4.80 9.79 -0.53
CA ASN A 103 -5.65 9.39 -1.66
C ASN A 103 -4.91 9.44 -3.01
N ALA A 104 -3.67 8.97 -3.02
CA ALA A 104 -2.75 9.02 -4.14
C ALA A 104 -2.23 7.60 -4.49
N PRO A 105 -1.92 7.33 -5.77
CA PRO A 105 -1.32 6.07 -6.18
C PRO A 105 0.17 6.01 -5.83
N VAL A 106 0.67 4.78 -5.74
CA VAL A 106 2.11 4.49 -5.81
C VAL A 106 2.42 3.91 -7.18
N LEU A 107 3.38 4.49 -7.87
CA LEU A 107 3.97 3.95 -9.08
C LEU A 107 5.38 3.43 -8.79
N LEU A 108 5.87 2.55 -9.65
CA LEU A 108 7.20 1.96 -9.50
C LEU A 108 8.15 2.42 -10.59
N THR A 109 9.43 2.48 -10.24
CA THR A 109 10.52 2.80 -11.16
C THR A 109 11.71 1.89 -10.92
N GLN A 110 12.56 1.73 -11.93
CA GLN A 110 13.90 1.19 -11.73
C GLN A 110 14.75 2.23 -10.99
N ARG A 111 15.87 1.79 -10.42
CA ARG A 111 16.76 2.70 -9.67
C ARG A 111 17.24 3.88 -10.52
N ASP A 112 17.73 3.60 -11.73
CA ASP A 112 18.42 4.57 -12.58
C ASP A 112 17.62 5.01 -13.83
N SER A 113 16.39 4.50 -14.00
CA SER A 113 15.54 4.85 -15.12
C SER A 113 14.05 4.79 -14.77
N ILE A 114 13.27 5.65 -15.40
CA ILE A 114 11.80 5.61 -15.34
C ILE A 114 11.28 5.36 -16.76
N SER A 115 10.33 4.43 -16.91
CA SER A 115 9.78 4.10 -18.22
C SER A 115 8.92 5.23 -18.78
N ASP A 116 8.85 5.33 -20.11
CA ASP A 116 7.96 6.29 -20.76
C ASP A 116 6.49 6.02 -20.39
N ASN A 117 6.10 4.77 -20.22
CA ASN A 117 4.75 4.39 -19.80
C ASN A 117 4.43 4.93 -18.39
N THR A 118 5.37 4.86 -17.45
CA THR A 118 5.19 5.43 -16.10
C THR A 118 5.10 6.96 -16.16
N LEU A 119 5.94 7.62 -16.97
CA LEU A 119 5.88 9.07 -17.19
C LEU A 119 4.55 9.49 -17.83
N GLU A 120 4.07 8.74 -18.81
CA GLU A 120 2.78 8.97 -19.45
C GLU A 120 1.62 8.74 -18.46
N ARG A 121 1.71 7.71 -17.60
CA ARG A 121 0.73 7.47 -16.55
C ARG A 121 0.60 8.67 -15.61
N ILE A 122 1.73 9.21 -15.12
CA ILE A 122 1.76 10.42 -14.29
C ILE A 122 1.05 11.59 -15.00
N SER A 123 1.37 11.81 -16.27
CA SER A 123 0.76 12.87 -17.09
C SER A 123 -0.74 12.68 -17.26
N ARG A 124 -1.19 11.46 -17.61
CA ARG A 124 -2.63 11.15 -17.84
C ARG A 124 -3.47 11.25 -16.58
N MET A 125 -2.86 11.05 -15.42
CA MET A 125 -3.52 11.24 -14.12
C MET A 125 -3.65 12.72 -13.74
N GLY A 126 -3.06 13.64 -14.52
CA GLY A 126 -3.06 15.08 -14.23
C GLY A 126 -2.20 15.48 -13.05
N ALA A 127 -1.23 14.63 -12.66
CA ALA A 127 -0.36 14.92 -11.53
C ALA A 127 0.65 16.01 -11.88
N ASP A 128 0.78 16.98 -10.98
CA ASP A 128 1.77 18.07 -11.04
C ASP A 128 2.92 17.85 -10.04
N ARG A 129 2.78 16.84 -9.17
CA ARG A 129 3.73 16.55 -8.10
C ARG A 129 4.06 15.07 -7.99
N VAL A 130 5.33 14.76 -7.79
CA VAL A 130 5.81 13.41 -7.48
C VAL A 130 6.57 13.41 -6.15
N VAL A 131 6.21 12.50 -5.26
CA VAL A 131 6.93 12.24 -4.02
C VAL A 131 7.73 10.96 -4.18
N ILE A 132 9.05 11.08 -4.29
CA ILE A 132 9.96 9.94 -4.36
C ILE A 132 10.13 9.35 -2.95
N LEU A 133 9.91 8.04 -2.84
CA LEU A 133 10.10 7.26 -1.62
C LEU A 133 11.46 6.57 -1.67
N GLY A 134 12.26 6.80 -0.63
CA GLY A 134 13.60 6.23 -0.53
C GLY A 134 14.73 7.18 -0.92
N GLY A 135 15.95 6.79 -0.53
CA GLY A 135 17.18 7.52 -0.79
C GLY A 135 17.68 7.37 -2.23
N PRO A 136 18.80 8.06 -2.57
CA PRO A 136 19.42 7.95 -3.92
C PRO A 136 19.89 6.54 -4.30
N SER A 137 20.06 5.65 -3.34
CA SER A 137 20.37 4.24 -3.56
C SER A 137 19.17 3.43 -4.05
N SER A 138 17.94 3.84 -3.69
CA SER A 138 16.69 3.20 -4.12
C SER A 138 16.18 3.80 -5.44
N VAL A 139 16.13 5.14 -5.53
CA VAL A 139 15.73 5.89 -6.72
C VAL A 139 16.75 7.00 -6.94
N SER A 140 17.57 6.88 -7.99
CA SER A 140 18.70 7.76 -8.21
C SER A 140 18.32 9.18 -8.63
N PRO A 141 19.26 10.12 -8.57
CA PRO A 141 19.05 11.49 -9.08
C PRO A 141 18.73 11.53 -10.59
N VAL A 142 19.08 10.51 -11.37
CA VAL A 142 18.74 10.44 -12.80
C VAL A 142 17.22 10.42 -12.99
N VAL A 143 16.52 9.59 -12.23
CA VAL A 143 15.04 9.54 -12.24
C VAL A 143 14.44 10.85 -11.76
N GLN A 144 14.97 11.42 -10.68
CA GLN A 144 14.50 12.72 -10.18
C GLN A 144 14.64 13.83 -11.22
N ASN A 145 15.78 13.89 -11.91
CA ASN A 145 16.03 14.88 -12.95
C ASN A 145 15.11 14.66 -14.18
N ALA A 146 14.82 13.42 -14.53
CA ALA A 146 13.87 13.11 -15.60
C ALA A 146 12.45 13.62 -15.30
N LEU A 147 12.00 13.52 -14.04
CA LEU A 147 10.72 14.08 -13.60
C LEU A 147 10.71 15.61 -13.61
N LEU A 148 11.79 16.23 -13.09
CA LEU A 148 11.96 17.70 -13.11
C LEU A 148 11.97 18.25 -14.54
N ALA A 149 12.61 17.55 -15.49
CA ALA A 149 12.64 17.94 -16.89
C ALA A 149 11.25 17.89 -17.58
N ARG A 150 10.28 17.18 -16.99
CA ARG A 150 8.87 17.16 -17.42
C ARG A 150 8.05 18.28 -16.77
N GLY A 151 8.66 19.16 -15.99
CA GLY A 151 7.98 20.28 -15.32
C GLY A 151 7.25 19.87 -14.03
N LEU A 152 7.47 18.66 -13.52
CA LEU A 152 6.85 18.18 -12.29
C LEU A 152 7.54 18.77 -11.06
N THR A 153 6.77 19.04 -10.01
CA THR A 153 7.34 19.28 -8.68
C THR A 153 7.77 17.95 -8.08
N VAL A 154 9.02 17.85 -7.65
CA VAL A 154 9.55 16.59 -7.12
C VAL A 154 10.05 16.79 -5.70
N ASP A 155 9.45 16.07 -4.77
CA ASP A 155 9.89 15.94 -3.38
C ASP A 155 10.46 14.55 -3.15
N ARG A 156 11.25 14.40 -2.10
CA ARG A 156 11.81 13.12 -1.69
C ARG A 156 11.65 12.92 -0.19
N ILE A 157 11.16 11.74 0.19
CA ILE A 157 11.18 11.24 1.56
C ILE A 157 12.17 10.09 1.59
N GLY A 158 13.37 10.33 2.10
CA GLY A 158 14.46 9.36 2.11
C GLY A 158 15.06 9.19 3.51
N GLY A 159 16.05 8.30 3.59
CA GLY A 159 16.84 7.99 4.77
C GLY A 159 18.06 7.18 4.36
N ALA A 160 18.97 6.90 5.30
CA ALA A 160 20.16 6.08 5.05
C ALA A 160 19.81 4.61 4.83
N ASP A 161 18.74 4.14 5.46
CA ASP A 161 18.24 2.78 5.34
C ASP A 161 16.70 2.73 5.36
N ARG A 162 16.12 1.53 5.20
CA ARG A 162 14.67 1.30 5.17
C ARG A 162 13.96 1.69 6.47
N TYR A 163 14.63 1.64 7.59
CA TYR A 163 14.08 1.98 8.91
C TYR A 163 13.96 3.49 9.06
N GLU A 164 15.00 4.23 8.67
CA GLU A 164 14.96 5.69 8.60
C GLU A 164 13.91 6.17 7.60
N VAL A 165 13.82 5.53 6.41
CA VAL A 165 12.82 5.87 5.40
C VAL A 165 11.41 5.66 5.95
N SER A 166 11.13 4.51 6.60
CA SER A 166 9.80 4.25 7.18
C SER A 166 9.45 5.25 8.29
N ALA A 167 10.42 5.61 9.13
CA ALA A 167 10.26 6.63 10.17
C ALA A 167 10.03 8.03 9.59
N ALA A 168 10.76 8.39 8.51
CA ALA A 168 10.60 9.67 7.82
C ALA A 168 9.22 9.77 7.13
N ILE A 169 8.77 8.70 6.46
CA ILE A 169 7.44 8.63 5.84
C ILE A 169 6.35 8.81 6.90
N ALA A 170 6.43 8.06 8.01
CA ALA A 170 5.47 8.19 9.10
C ALA A 170 5.44 9.62 9.68
N GLY A 171 6.60 10.26 9.82
CA GLY A 171 6.68 11.63 10.33
C GLY A 171 6.23 12.70 9.36
N ALA A 172 6.37 12.46 8.05
CA ALA A 172 5.86 13.38 7.04
C ALA A 172 4.33 13.28 6.87
N THR A 173 3.75 12.13 7.23
CA THR A 173 2.32 11.83 7.01
C THR A 173 1.48 12.06 8.26
N PHE A 174 1.99 11.68 9.44
CA PHE A 174 1.22 11.66 10.68
C PHE A 174 1.86 12.50 11.77
N ASN A 175 1.11 13.42 12.37
CA ASN A 175 1.53 14.15 13.56
C ASN A 175 1.38 13.28 14.83
N THR A 176 0.28 12.56 14.92
CA THR A 176 -0.03 11.58 15.96
C THR A 176 -0.74 10.39 15.33
N ALA A 177 -0.68 9.22 15.96
CA ALA A 177 -1.38 8.04 15.49
C ALA A 177 -1.86 7.20 16.68
N PRO A 178 -3.17 6.99 16.87
CA PRO A 178 -3.70 6.16 17.97
C PRO A 178 -3.20 4.71 17.92
N VAL A 179 -2.96 4.22 16.73
CA VAL A 179 -2.40 2.88 16.46
C VAL A 179 -1.21 3.01 15.51
N VAL A 180 -0.15 2.29 15.81
CA VAL A 180 1.03 2.17 14.93
C VAL A 180 1.20 0.69 14.58
N PHE A 181 1.37 0.39 13.31
CA PHE A 181 1.73 -0.95 12.85
C PHE A 181 3.25 -1.07 12.75
N VAL A 182 3.79 -2.20 13.18
CA VAL A 182 5.22 -2.53 13.08
C VAL A 182 5.36 -3.89 12.41
N ALA A 183 6.15 -3.96 11.35
CA ALA A 183 6.41 -5.18 10.61
C ALA A 183 7.90 -5.34 10.29
N SER A 184 8.32 -6.54 9.87
CA SER A 184 9.71 -6.79 9.49
C SER A 184 10.12 -5.91 8.29
N GLY A 185 11.26 -5.25 8.39
CA GLY A 185 11.91 -4.60 7.26
C GLY A 185 12.74 -5.56 6.39
N GLU A 186 12.88 -6.81 6.81
CA GLU A 186 13.68 -7.84 6.15
C GLU A 186 12.83 -8.77 5.27
N LEU A 187 11.54 -8.94 5.61
CA LEU A 187 10.59 -9.82 4.93
C LEU A 187 9.35 -9.04 4.48
N ALA A 188 9.01 -9.11 3.20
CA ALA A 188 7.95 -8.31 2.59
C ALA A 188 6.52 -8.74 2.95
N ALA A 189 6.29 -10.04 3.14
CA ALA A 189 4.94 -10.59 3.20
C ALA A 189 4.07 -10.01 4.33
N ASP A 190 4.64 -9.91 5.56
CA ASP A 190 3.93 -9.37 6.71
C ASP A 190 3.66 -7.86 6.55
N SER A 191 4.63 -7.14 5.95
CA SER A 191 4.51 -5.70 5.70
C SER A 191 3.45 -5.36 4.65
N LEU A 192 3.26 -6.23 3.63
CA LEU A 192 2.19 -6.10 2.63
C LEU A 192 0.80 -6.14 3.29
N SER A 193 0.60 -7.12 4.17
CA SER A 193 -0.66 -7.26 4.90
C SER A 193 -0.87 -6.12 5.89
N ALA A 194 0.20 -5.70 6.58
CA ALA A 194 0.18 -4.60 7.53
C ALA A 194 -0.29 -3.29 6.89
N GLY A 195 0.13 -3.00 5.65
CA GLY A 195 -0.23 -1.77 4.94
C GLY A 195 -1.74 -1.59 4.78
N ALA A 196 -2.43 -2.62 4.28
CA ALA A 196 -3.89 -2.58 4.13
C ALA A 196 -4.61 -2.52 5.49
N GLY A 197 -4.15 -3.34 6.47
CA GLY A 197 -4.73 -3.37 7.82
C GLY A 197 -4.53 -2.08 8.62
N ALA A 198 -3.48 -1.32 8.32
CA ALA A 198 -3.23 -0.02 8.95
C ALA A 198 -4.24 1.05 8.52
N GLY A 199 -4.79 0.93 7.32
CA GLY A 199 -5.70 1.93 6.79
C GLY A 199 -5.03 3.31 6.61
N LYS A 200 -5.85 4.35 6.52
CA LYS A 200 -5.38 5.73 6.28
C LYS A 200 -4.88 6.46 7.54
N ASP A 201 -5.20 5.95 8.73
CA ASP A 201 -5.00 6.66 10.00
C ASP A 201 -3.83 6.10 10.85
N SER A 202 -3.17 5.04 10.37
CA SER A 202 -2.13 4.34 11.12
C SER A 202 -0.87 4.14 10.26
N PRO A 203 0.30 4.64 10.67
CA PRO A 203 1.56 4.37 9.95
C PRO A 203 2.00 2.91 10.07
N VAL A 204 2.74 2.44 9.06
CA VAL A 204 3.52 1.20 9.11
C VAL A 204 4.99 1.56 9.23
N LEU A 205 5.61 1.13 10.33
CA LEU A 205 7.03 1.29 10.62
C LEU A 205 7.74 -0.06 10.50
N LEU A 206 8.96 -0.03 10.01
CA LEU A 206 9.75 -1.23 9.79
C LEU A 206 10.72 -1.47 10.95
N THR A 207 10.94 -2.74 11.30
CA THR A 207 11.88 -3.13 12.35
C THR A 207 12.80 -4.25 11.87
N GLN A 208 13.96 -4.38 12.50
CA GLN A 208 14.78 -5.59 12.43
C GLN A 208 14.13 -6.71 13.24
N LYS A 209 14.57 -7.94 13.00
CA LYS A 209 14.01 -9.09 13.72
C LYS A 209 14.16 -8.97 15.24
N ASP A 210 15.36 -8.75 15.73
CA ASP A 210 15.69 -8.84 17.16
C ASP A 210 15.74 -7.48 17.87
N THR A 211 15.78 -6.38 17.12
CA THR A 211 15.98 -5.03 17.66
C THR A 211 15.17 -4.00 16.87
N VAL A 212 14.52 -3.09 17.58
CA VAL A 212 13.87 -1.92 16.96
C VAL A 212 14.91 -0.80 16.82
N PRO A 213 15.23 -0.33 15.62
CA PRO A 213 16.17 0.78 15.45
C PRO A 213 15.72 2.02 16.22
N GLN A 214 16.70 2.75 16.80
CA GLN A 214 16.40 3.89 17.67
C GLN A 214 15.54 4.95 16.98
N VAL A 215 15.80 5.24 15.69
CA VAL A 215 15.01 6.19 14.89
C VAL A 215 13.54 5.78 14.80
N VAL A 216 13.25 4.49 14.76
CA VAL A 216 11.88 3.94 14.73
C VAL A 216 11.23 4.10 16.11
N LEU A 217 11.94 3.75 17.20
CA LEU A 217 11.43 3.98 18.56
C LEU A 217 11.12 5.45 18.83
N ASP A 218 12.00 6.34 18.40
CA ASP A 218 11.81 7.78 18.58
C ASP A 218 10.61 8.30 17.76
N ARG A 219 10.42 7.75 16.55
CA ARG A 219 9.24 8.06 15.73
C ARG A 219 7.97 7.55 16.39
N ILE A 220 7.95 6.32 16.91
CA ILE A 220 6.78 5.77 17.62
C ILE A 220 6.44 6.64 18.83
N ARG A 221 7.43 7.04 19.65
CA ARG A 221 7.20 7.95 20.79
C ARG A 221 6.59 9.29 20.35
N ALA A 222 7.11 9.86 19.26
CA ALA A 222 6.60 11.13 18.72
C ALA A 222 5.15 11.03 18.22
N LEU A 223 4.73 9.87 17.72
CA LEU A 223 3.35 9.60 17.29
C LEU A 223 2.38 9.39 18.44
N GLN A 224 2.86 9.14 19.66
CA GLN A 224 2.08 8.98 20.89
C GLN A 224 0.97 7.91 20.78
N PRO A 225 1.27 6.68 20.29
CA PRO A 225 0.24 5.68 20.12
C PRO A 225 -0.30 5.16 21.46
N GLY A 226 -1.60 4.87 21.50
CA GLY A 226 -2.20 4.09 22.58
C GLY A 226 -1.92 2.59 22.42
N ARG A 227 -1.64 2.13 21.19
CA ARG A 227 -1.39 0.72 20.87
C ARG A 227 -0.44 0.57 19.69
N ILE A 228 0.40 -0.46 19.77
CA ILE A 228 1.27 -0.90 18.67
C ILE A 228 0.79 -2.28 18.23
N VAL A 229 0.56 -2.46 16.94
CA VAL A 229 0.23 -3.74 16.31
C VAL A 229 1.48 -4.29 15.63
N VAL A 230 2.04 -5.35 16.16
CA VAL A 230 3.18 -6.08 15.55
C VAL A 230 2.60 -7.12 14.60
N VAL A 231 2.89 -7.00 13.31
CA VAL A 231 2.48 -7.96 12.28
C VAL A 231 3.62 -8.92 11.98
N GLY A 232 3.33 -10.19 12.17
CA GLY A 232 4.29 -11.29 11.98
C GLY A 232 4.64 -12.05 13.25
N GLY A 233 5.08 -13.29 13.05
CA GLY A 233 5.44 -14.21 14.13
C GLY A 233 6.79 -13.90 14.76
N VAL A 234 7.16 -14.69 15.78
CA VAL A 234 8.44 -14.54 16.52
C VAL A 234 9.69 -14.73 15.64
N ASN A 235 9.52 -15.40 14.50
CA ASN A 235 10.60 -15.61 13.53
C ASN A 235 10.88 -14.38 12.67
N THR A 236 9.92 -13.46 12.57
CA THR A 236 10.03 -12.22 11.77
C THR A 236 10.24 -10.99 12.64
N VAL A 237 9.58 -10.92 13.82
CA VAL A 237 9.78 -9.91 14.86
C VAL A 237 9.85 -10.64 16.20
N ALA A 238 11.05 -10.77 16.74
CA ALA A 238 11.33 -11.53 17.95
C ALA A 238 10.75 -10.85 19.21
N GLU A 239 10.64 -11.61 20.31
CA GLU A 239 10.15 -11.08 21.59
C GLU A 239 11.04 -9.97 22.16
N THR A 240 12.34 -9.99 21.84
CA THR A 240 13.28 -8.92 22.23
C THR A 240 12.90 -7.57 21.62
N ALA A 241 12.49 -7.54 20.36
CA ALA A 241 11.99 -6.34 19.70
C ALA A 241 10.62 -5.92 20.27
N VAL A 242 9.72 -6.89 20.54
CA VAL A 242 8.41 -6.63 21.16
C VAL A 242 8.56 -6.03 22.56
N GLN A 243 9.52 -6.48 23.36
CA GLN A 243 9.79 -5.89 24.68
C GLN A 243 10.21 -4.42 24.60
N GLN A 244 11.01 -4.04 23.57
CA GLN A 244 11.39 -2.64 23.34
C GLN A 244 10.16 -1.78 22.95
N LEU A 245 9.24 -2.33 22.15
CA LEU A 245 7.99 -1.66 21.79
C LEU A 245 7.03 -1.53 22.98
N ASN A 246 6.94 -2.56 23.84
CA ASN A 246 6.11 -2.53 25.05
C ASN A 246 6.56 -1.45 26.06
N ALA A 247 7.83 -1.01 26.00
CA ALA A 247 8.30 0.12 26.79
C ALA A 247 7.74 1.47 26.30
N VAL A 248 7.11 1.51 25.12
CA VAL A 248 6.53 2.74 24.53
C VAL A 248 4.99 2.74 24.63
N ALA A 249 4.32 1.66 24.24
CA ALA A 249 2.87 1.53 24.30
C ALA A 249 2.47 0.04 24.36
N THR A 250 1.19 -0.23 24.64
CA THR A 250 0.65 -1.60 24.66
C THR A 250 0.83 -2.26 23.29
N VAL A 251 1.48 -3.43 23.25
CA VAL A 251 1.69 -4.19 22.02
C VAL A 251 0.67 -5.32 21.89
N VAL A 252 0.11 -5.44 20.69
CA VAL A 252 -0.69 -6.60 20.25
C VAL A 252 0.01 -7.23 19.06
N ARG A 253 0.30 -8.53 19.13
CA ARG A 253 0.85 -9.27 17.99
C ARG A 253 -0.27 -9.86 17.15
N VAL A 254 -0.16 -9.70 15.82
CA VAL A 254 -1.03 -10.33 14.84
C VAL A 254 -0.18 -11.19 13.93
N SER A 255 -0.41 -12.49 13.95
CA SER A 255 0.35 -13.46 13.17
C SER A 255 -0.45 -14.74 12.96
N GLY A 256 -0.08 -15.51 11.94
CA GLY A 256 -0.55 -16.86 11.70
C GLY A 256 0.61 -17.85 11.63
N ALA A 257 0.29 -19.10 11.27
CA ALA A 257 1.30 -20.15 11.10
C ALA A 257 2.26 -19.87 9.93
N ASP A 258 1.80 -19.11 8.96
CA ASP A 258 2.54 -18.69 7.78
C ASP A 258 2.09 -17.28 7.34
N ARG A 259 2.67 -16.78 6.23
CA ARG A 259 2.34 -15.46 5.66
C ARG A 259 0.88 -15.34 5.20
N TYR A 260 0.27 -16.45 4.79
CA TYR A 260 -1.12 -16.50 4.33
C TYR A 260 -2.07 -16.37 5.51
N ALA A 261 -1.83 -17.16 6.56
CA ALA A 261 -2.57 -17.06 7.80
C ALA A 261 -2.34 -15.71 8.51
N THR A 262 -1.15 -15.10 8.37
CA THR A 262 -0.89 -13.75 8.87
C THR A 262 -1.71 -12.72 8.11
N SER A 263 -1.81 -12.80 6.77
CA SER A 263 -2.63 -11.88 5.98
C SER A 263 -4.12 -12.00 6.33
N ALA A 264 -4.62 -13.22 6.54
CA ALA A 264 -5.97 -13.49 7.01
C ALA A 264 -6.21 -12.87 8.40
N ALA A 265 -5.29 -13.09 9.37
CA ALA A 265 -5.42 -12.54 10.72
C ALA A 265 -5.39 -11.00 10.75
N VAL A 266 -4.62 -10.35 9.85
CA VAL A 266 -4.64 -8.88 9.71
C VAL A 266 -5.98 -8.41 9.14
N ALA A 267 -6.52 -9.10 8.15
CA ALA A 267 -7.84 -8.80 7.59
C ALA A 267 -8.94 -8.97 8.65
N ASP A 268 -8.91 -10.06 9.40
CA ASP A 268 -9.87 -10.31 10.48
C ASP A 268 -9.79 -9.26 11.60
N LEU A 269 -8.58 -8.75 11.91
CA LEU A 269 -8.42 -7.66 12.88
C LEU A 269 -8.98 -6.34 12.37
N ALA A 270 -8.65 -5.97 11.14
CA ALA A 270 -8.89 -4.63 10.62
C ALA A 270 -10.30 -4.48 10.01
N PHE A 271 -10.85 -5.55 9.45
CA PHE A 271 -12.12 -5.57 8.71
C PHE A 271 -13.18 -6.45 9.38
N SER A 272 -13.04 -6.69 10.70
CA SER A 272 -14.01 -7.47 11.50
C SER A 272 -15.41 -6.86 11.41
N GLY A 273 -16.38 -7.68 11.02
CA GLY A 273 -17.78 -7.27 10.88
C GLY A 273 -18.12 -6.55 9.57
N GLN A 274 -17.15 -6.27 8.72
CA GLN A 274 -17.42 -5.82 7.34
C GLN A 274 -17.84 -7.02 6.49
N ARG A 275 -18.82 -6.81 5.63
CA ARG A 275 -19.25 -7.75 4.60
C ARG A 275 -19.46 -7.00 3.29
N GLY A 276 -19.03 -7.60 2.20
CA GLY A 276 -19.05 -6.95 0.88
C GLY A 276 -17.81 -6.11 0.60
N GLY A 277 -17.92 -5.23 -0.37
CA GLY A 277 -16.80 -4.39 -0.82
C GLY A 277 -15.77 -5.17 -1.63
N THR A 278 -14.57 -4.61 -1.74
CA THR A 278 -13.47 -5.18 -2.53
C THR A 278 -12.51 -5.95 -1.64
N VAL A 279 -11.95 -7.05 -2.14
CA VAL A 279 -10.79 -7.75 -1.56
C VAL A 279 -9.69 -7.80 -2.60
N TYR A 280 -8.48 -7.40 -2.22
CA TYR A 280 -7.29 -7.53 -3.06
C TYR A 280 -6.58 -8.85 -2.75
N ILE A 281 -6.20 -9.56 -3.81
CA ILE A 281 -5.45 -10.81 -3.73
C ILE A 281 -4.07 -10.60 -4.35
N ALA A 282 -3.04 -10.98 -3.62
CA ALA A 282 -1.65 -10.87 -4.07
C ALA A 282 -0.89 -12.19 -3.82
N SER A 283 0.20 -12.40 -4.56
CA SER A 283 1.05 -13.56 -4.34
C SER A 283 1.83 -13.42 -3.03
N GLY A 284 1.77 -14.44 -2.19
CA GLY A 284 2.65 -14.54 -1.02
C GLY A 284 4.07 -15.01 -1.34
N GLN A 285 4.34 -15.43 -2.58
CA GLN A 285 5.63 -15.94 -3.04
C GLN A 285 6.35 -14.91 -3.92
N GLN A 286 5.60 -14.23 -4.81
CA GLN A 286 6.10 -13.24 -5.74
C GLN A 286 5.39 -11.90 -5.49
N PHE A 287 5.86 -11.13 -4.52
CA PHE A 287 5.25 -9.89 -4.05
C PHE A 287 5.50 -8.61 -4.88
N PRO A 288 6.39 -8.57 -5.91
CA PRO A 288 6.66 -7.29 -6.60
C PRO A 288 5.43 -6.63 -7.21
N ASP A 289 4.49 -7.43 -7.74
CA ASP A 289 3.23 -6.92 -8.31
C ASP A 289 2.28 -6.34 -7.24
N ALA A 290 2.47 -6.75 -5.98
CA ALA A 290 1.64 -6.34 -4.85
C ALA A 290 2.18 -5.11 -4.08
N LEU A 291 3.36 -4.59 -4.44
CA LEU A 291 4.01 -3.50 -3.69
C LEU A 291 3.15 -2.23 -3.59
N THR A 292 2.27 -2.02 -4.54
CA THR A 292 1.39 -0.84 -4.61
C THR A 292 -0.04 -1.13 -4.15
N ALA A 293 -0.33 -2.38 -3.80
CA ALA A 293 -1.66 -2.85 -3.43
C ALA A 293 -2.25 -2.10 -2.23
N SER A 294 -1.44 -1.83 -1.21
CA SER A 294 -1.91 -1.19 0.03
C SER A 294 -2.48 0.20 -0.21
N ALA A 295 -1.92 1.00 -1.14
CA ALA A 295 -2.46 2.31 -1.47
C ALA A 295 -3.86 2.22 -2.09
N ALA A 296 -4.07 1.26 -3.01
CA ALA A 296 -5.36 0.98 -3.62
C ALA A 296 -6.36 0.42 -2.62
N ALA A 297 -5.92 -0.50 -1.77
CA ALA A 297 -6.72 -1.13 -0.73
C ALA A 297 -7.19 -0.09 0.31
N ILE A 298 -6.31 0.79 0.78
CA ILE A 298 -6.66 1.88 1.71
C ILE A 298 -7.68 2.84 1.09
N ARG A 299 -7.54 3.19 -0.21
CA ARG A 299 -8.51 4.04 -0.91
C ARG A 299 -9.92 3.44 -0.90
N GLN A 300 -10.02 2.11 -0.98
CA GLN A 300 -11.29 1.39 -1.07
C GLN A 300 -11.74 0.76 0.26
N ASP A 301 -11.03 1.03 1.36
CA ASP A 301 -11.26 0.43 2.68
C ASP A 301 -11.34 -1.10 2.58
N SER A 302 -10.30 -1.72 2.04
CA SER A 302 -10.27 -3.10 1.57
C SER A 302 -9.08 -3.87 2.13
N PRO A 303 -9.21 -5.16 2.46
CA PRO A 303 -8.09 -6.01 2.83
C PRO A 303 -7.22 -6.40 1.63
N VAL A 304 -5.95 -6.75 1.93
CA VAL A 304 -5.05 -7.47 1.03
C VAL A 304 -4.80 -8.85 1.62
N LEU A 305 -5.20 -9.89 0.90
CA LEU A 305 -4.98 -11.30 1.25
C LEU A 305 -3.92 -11.92 0.35
N LEU A 306 -3.08 -12.76 0.93
CA LEU A 306 -2.01 -13.45 0.20
C LEU A 306 -2.44 -14.86 -0.17
N VAL A 307 -2.14 -15.27 -1.41
CA VAL A 307 -2.38 -16.63 -1.89
C VAL A 307 -1.10 -17.27 -2.44
N GLN A 308 -1.12 -18.58 -2.61
CA GLN A 308 -0.08 -19.28 -3.36
C GLN A 308 -0.31 -19.11 -4.86
N ASP A 309 0.70 -19.39 -5.66
CA ASP A 309 0.60 -19.32 -7.13
C ASP A 309 -0.50 -20.25 -7.72
N ARG A 310 -0.75 -21.38 -7.06
CA ARG A 310 -1.68 -22.44 -7.55
C ARG A 310 -2.71 -22.88 -6.53
N ALA A 311 -2.85 -22.20 -5.38
CA ALA A 311 -3.80 -22.61 -4.36
C ALA A 311 -4.25 -21.43 -3.48
N ILE A 312 -5.47 -21.49 -2.99
CA ILE A 312 -6.01 -20.63 -1.95
C ILE A 312 -5.80 -21.34 -0.61
N PRO A 313 -4.93 -20.82 0.29
CA PRO A 313 -4.77 -21.39 1.62
C PRO A 313 -6.08 -21.39 2.42
N SER A 314 -6.31 -22.41 3.25
CA SER A 314 -7.57 -22.57 4.00
C SER A 314 -7.88 -21.38 4.93
N SER A 315 -6.86 -20.76 5.52
CA SER A 315 -7.03 -19.53 6.32
C SER A 315 -7.59 -18.37 5.50
N VAL A 316 -7.10 -18.22 4.27
CA VAL A 316 -7.57 -17.16 3.34
C VAL A 316 -8.98 -17.47 2.84
N ALA A 317 -9.26 -18.74 2.53
CA ALA A 317 -10.60 -19.20 2.14
C ALA A 317 -11.64 -18.86 3.23
N ALA A 318 -11.34 -19.17 4.49
CA ALA A 318 -12.22 -18.88 5.62
C ALA A 318 -12.47 -17.36 5.81
N THR A 319 -11.42 -16.53 5.63
CA THR A 319 -11.57 -15.06 5.70
C THR A 319 -12.43 -14.55 4.53
N LEU A 320 -12.25 -15.09 3.30
CA LEU A 320 -13.09 -14.72 2.14
C LEU A 320 -14.57 -15.10 2.36
N GLU A 321 -14.83 -16.27 2.95
CA GLU A 321 -16.20 -16.70 3.33
C GLU A 321 -16.82 -15.75 4.37
N THR A 322 -16.02 -15.22 5.30
CA THR A 322 -16.49 -14.27 6.33
C THR A 322 -16.76 -12.88 5.76
N LEU A 323 -15.89 -12.41 4.86
CA LEU A 323 -15.98 -11.08 4.25
C LEU A 323 -17.09 -11.00 3.20
N GLU A 324 -17.44 -12.12 2.54
CA GLU A 324 -18.45 -12.16 1.46
C GLU A 324 -18.24 -11.00 0.45
N PRO A 325 -17.08 -10.89 -0.22
CA PRO A 325 -16.76 -9.73 -1.02
C PRO A 325 -17.72 -9.54 -2.21
N ASP A 326 -18.02 -8.29 -2.55
CA ASP A 326 -18.75 -7.96 -3.77
C ASP A 326 -17.81 -7.97 -5.00
N ARG A 327 -16.49 -7.85 -4.78
CA ARG A 327 -15.47 -7.78 -5.81
C ARG A 327 -14.14 -8.36 -5.32
N VAL A 328 -13.51 -9.19 -6.13
CA VAL A 328 -12.16 -9.72 -5.88
C VAL A 328 -11.21 -9.23 -6.97
N ILE A 329 -10.14 -8.56 -6.58
CA ILE A 329 -9.10 -8.06 -7.50
C ILE A 329 -7.82 -8.84 -7.27
N VAL A 330 -7.36 -9.54 -8.29
CA VAL A 330 -6.12 -10.32 -8.29
C VAL A 330 -5.00 -9.51 -8.94
N LEU A 331 -3.90 -9.30 -8.23
CA LEU A 331 -2.74 -8.54 -8.69
C LEU A 331 -1.64 -9.47 -9.21
N GLY A 332 -1.20 -9.21 -10.43
CA GLY A 332 -0.15 -9.97 -11.10
C GLY A 332 -0.65 -10.93 -12.17
N GLY A 333 0.26 -11.32 -13.05
CA GLY A 333 -0.01 -12.17 -14.21
C GLY A 333 -0.22 -13.66 -13.88
N PRO A 334 -0.55 -14.49 -14.90
CA PRO A 334 -0.81 -15.93 -14.70
C PRO A 334 0.39 -16.72 -14.17
N LEU A 335 1.61 -16.22 -14.35
CA LEU A 335 2.83 -16.80 -13.78
C LEU A 335 3.00 -16.50 -12.29
N THR A 336 2.32 -15.46 -11.80
CA THR A 336 2.34 -15.05 -10.38
C THR A 336 1.22 -15.71 -9.60
N ILE A 337 0.00 -15.72 -10.15
CA ILE A 337 -1.18 -16.39 -9.64
C ILE A 337 -1.90 -17.02 -10.83
N SER A 338 -2.06 -18.34 -10.84
CA SER A 338 -2.63 -19.06 -11.98
C SER A 338 -4.10 -18.70 -12.25
N ASP A 339 -4.55 -18.90 -13.49
CA ASP A 339 -5.94 -18.66 -13.85
C ASP A 339 -6.89 -19.57 -13.09
N ASP A 340 -6.49 -20.83 -12.79
CA ASP A 340 -7.26 -21.75 -11.94
C ASP A 340 -7.55 -21.16 -10.54
N VAL A 341 -6.60 -20.42 -9.95
CA VAL A 341 -6.81 -19.75 -8.66
C VAL A 341 -7.78 -18.57 -8.82
N VAL A 342 -7.67 -17.80 -9.91
CA VAL A 342 -8.59 -16.70 -10.20
C VAL A 342 -10.02 -17.21 -10.38
N ASP A 343 -10.20 -18.32 -11.09
CA ASP A 343 -11.51 -18.97 -11.26
C ASP A 343 -12.08 -19.49 -9.94
N GLN A 344 -11.23 -20.04 -9.06
CA GLN A 344 -11.65 -20.45 -7.72
C GLN A 344 -12.06 -19.23 -6.86
N LEU A 345 -11.32 -18.12 -6.94
CA LEU A 345 -11.61 -16.88 -6.21
C LEU A 345 -12.96 -16.27 -6.62
N SER A 346 -13.37 -16.45 -7.87
CA SER A 346 -14.66 -15.97 -8.38
C SER A 346 -15.87 -16.54 -7.62
N ARG A 347 -15.71 -17.69 -6.96
CA ARG A 347 -16.78 -18.34 -6.16
C ARG A 347 -17.06 -17.63 -4.83
N TYR A 348 -16.16 -16.78 -4.37
CA TYR A 348 -16.33 -16.01 -3.13
C TYR A 348 -17.03 -14.67 -3.36
N GLU A 349 -17.17 -14.23 -4.61
CA GLU A 349 -17.93 -13.01 -4.91
C GLU A 349 -19.41 -13.20 -4.68
N VAL A 350 -20.01 -12.33 -3.88
CA VAL A 350 -21.44 -12.35 -3.59
C VAL A 350 -22.15 -11.31 -4.44
N ILE A 351 -23.02 -11.77 -5.33
CA ILE A 351 -23.85 -10.89 -6.15
C ILE A 351 -24.98 -10.35 -5.28
N ARG A 352 -24.87 -9.12 -4.84
CA ARG A 352 -25.95 -8.42 -4.14
C ARG A 352 -26.76 -7.64 -5.19
N THR A 353 -27.95 -8.13 -5.51
CA THR A 353 -28.92 -7.34 -6.29
C THR A 353 -29.29 -6.12 -5.46
N ARG A 354 -28.99 -4.93 -5.99
CA ARG A 354 -29.40 -3.64 -5.42
C ARG A 354 -30.89 -3.41 -5.62
#